data_b58bc8536c7e2f512d1373c70a7fd53d
#
_entry.id   b58bc8536c7e2f512d1373c70a7fd53d
#
_cell.length_a   1.000
_cell.length_b   1.000
_cell.length_c   1.000
_cell.angle_alpha   90.00
_cell.angle_beta   90.00
_cell.angle_gamma   90.00
#
_symmetry.space_group_name_H-M   'P 1'
#
loop_
_entity.id
_entity.type
_entity.pdbx_description
1 polymer ?
#
loop_
_entity_poly.entity_id
_entity_poly.type
_entity_poly.pdbx_seq_one_letter_code
_entity_poly.pdbx_strand_id
1 'polypeptide(L)'
;MTTNDWITKLEAKMFDADIEAAIRSAYDCMAKNGGIYEKTEQACAASEQTLSGMLSKEQTDKIARYRQCAAAQMDCVSKYGFTAGLVNAIFCYRDTANKIPVNEETLIEQQISVDQSVEVRAAVKALTDECLTIDAGLQQELPGDLYEHVVSITCAWDERIHFSGIYGYYLGYRTALSMLRTLFPTASVIMEPLTLILEHHMGLNKTFEESEGKAHSK
;
A
#
# COMPACT_ATOMS: atom_id res chain seq x y z
N MET A 1 26.95 -10.66 -23.46
CA MET A 1 26.03 -10.09 -22.47
C MET A 1 24.64 -10.39 -22.98
N THR A 2 23.92 -11.32 -22.37
CA THR A 2 22.57 -11.73 -22.83
C THR A 2 21.56 -10.68 -22.39
N THR A 3 20.43 -10.58 -23.10
CA THR A 3 19.35 -9.61 -22.81
C THR A 3 18.85 -9.74 -21.36
N ASN A 4 18.93 -10.91 -20.75
CA ASN A 4 18.59 -11.15 -19.35
C ASN A 4 19.60 -10.53 -18.35
N ASP A 5 20.89 -10.46 -18.67
CA ASP A 5 21.94 -9.98 -17.77
C ASP A 5 21.84 -8.48 -17.47
N TRP A 6 21.41 -7.68 -18.44
CA TRP A 6 21.26 -6.25 -18.21
C TRP A 6 19.93 -5.91 -17.53
N ILE A 7 18.85 -6.68 -17.78
CA ILE A 7 17.56 -6.54 -17.07
C ILE A 7 17.78 -6.81 -15.58
N THR A 8 18.43 -7.92 -15.23
CA THR A 8 18.73 -8.27 -13.83
C THR A 8 19.64 -7.24 -13.15
N LYS A 9 20.59 -6.64 -13.88
CA LYS A 9 21.44 -5.55 -13.34
C LYS A 9 20.72 -4.21 -13.25
N LEU A 10 19.76 -3.93 -14.13
CA LEU A 10 18.89 -2.76 -14.07
C LEU A 10 17.93 -2.90 -12.89
N GLU A 11 17.32 -4.07 -12.77
CA GLU A 11 16.48 -4.44 -11.63
C GLU A 11 17.24 -4.22 -10.31
N ALA A 12 18.40 -4.79 -10.11
CA ALA A 12 19.16 -4.67 -8.87
C ALA A 12 19.59 -3.24 -8.53
N LYS A 13 19.87 -2.38 -9.53
CA LYS A 13 20.29 -0.98 -9.29
C LYS A 13 19.15 0.02 -9.14
N MET A 14 18.02 -0.22 -9.81
CA MET A 14 16.85 0.66 -9.71
C MET A 14 15.98 0.34 -8.49
N PHE A 15 15.99 -0.91 -8.03
CA PHE A 15 15.02 -1.39 -7.08
C PHE A 15 15.30 -0.95 -5.63
N ASP A 16 16.54 -0.87 -5.15
CA ASP A 16 16.75 -0.62 -3.72
C ASP A 16 16.52 0.83 -3.31
N ALA A 17 17.07 1.81 -4.04
CA ALA A 17 16.92 3.22 -3.68
C ALA A 17 15.55 3.81 -4.08
N ASP A 18 15.00 3.41 -5.23
CA ASP A 18 13.75 3.95 -5.75
C ASP A 18 12.51 3.33 -5.07
N ILE A 19 12.57 2.07 -4.63
CA ILE A 19 11.50 1.43 -3.87
C ILE A 19 11.32 2.08 -2.50
N GLU A 20 12.39 2.35 -1.75
CA GLU A 20 12.28 3.05 -0.48
C GLU A 20 11.76 4.48 -0.62
N ALA A 21 12.17 5.19 -1.69
CA ALA A 21 11.65 6.51 -2.01
C ALA A 21 10.17 6.45 -2.41
N ALA A 22 9.77 5.45 -3.20
CA ALA A 22 8.39 5.23 -3.61
C ALA A 22 7.49 4.85 -2.41
N ILE A 23 7.97 4.00 -1.50
CA ILE A 23 7.25 3.66 -0.26
C ILE A 23 7.07 4.90 0.60
N ARG A 24 8.11 5.71 0.81
CA ARG A 24 8.00 6.99 1.54
C ARG A 24 6.99 7.93 0.88
N SER A 25 7.02 8.02 -0.45
CA SER A 25 6.05 8.80 -1.22
C SER A 25 4.62 8.25 -1.06
N ALA A 26 4.43 6.94 -0.94
CA ALA A 26 3.13 6.33 -0.66
C ALA A 26 2.61 6.74 0.72
N TYR A 27 3.44 6.69 1.75
CA TYR A 27 3.07 7.18 3.08
C TYR A 27 2.72 8.67 3.06
N ASP A 28 3.49 9.49 2.36
CA ASP A 28 3.21 10.90 2.19
C ASP A 28 1.89 11.15 1.46
N CYS A 29 1.55 10.33 0.46
CA CYS A 29 0.27 10.39 -0.22
C CYS A 29 -0.89 9.98 0.69
N MET A 30 -0.74 8.89 1.44
CA MET A 30 -1.73 8.46 2.43
C MET A 30 -1.96 9.53 3.50
N ALA A 31 -0.90 10.19 3.96
CA ALA A 31 -0.98 11.26 4.95
C ALA A 31 -1.63 12.53 4.40
N LYS A 32 -1.30 12.92 3.15
CA LYS A 32 -1.79 14.16 2.54
C LYS A 32 -3.25 14.09 2.07
N ASN A 33 -3.74 12.91 1.71
CA ASN A 33 -5.10 12.76 1.18
C ASN A 33 -6.17 12.68 2.27
N GLY A 34 -5.84 13.02 3.53
CA GLY A 34 -6.80 13.26 4.62
C GLY A 34 -7.75 12.10 4.92
N GLY A 35 -7.41 10.90 4.38
CA GLY A 35 -8.38 9.85 4.37
C GLY A 35 -8.08 8.79 5.43
N ILE A 36 -7.41 7.72 5.02
CA ILE A 36 -7.31 6.50 5.80
C ILE A 36 -6.20 6.57 6.83
N TYR A 37 -5.04 7.15 6.47
CA TYR A 37 -3.91 7.25 7.39
C TYR A 37 -4.25 8.12 8.59
N GLU A 38 -4.86 9.29 8.38
CA GLU A 38 -5.26 10.20 9.46
C GLU A 38 -6.34 9.58 10.35
N LYS A 39 -7.36 8.94 9.76
CA LYS A 39 -8.42 8.24 10.52
C LYS A 39 -7.87 7.11 11.36
N THR A 40 -7.01 6.28 10.79
CA THR A 40 -6.40 5.14 11.50
C THR A 40 -5.42 5.62 12.56
N GLU A 41 -4.70 6.73 12.34
CA GLU A 41 -3.83 7.35 13.35
C GLU A 41 -4.66 7.87 14.53
N GLN A 42 -5.75 8.59 14.26
CA GLN A 42 -6.64 9.09 15.29
C GLN A 42 -7.27 7.94 16.08
N ALA A 43 -7.71 6.86 15.42
CA ALA A 43 -8.27 5.68 16.08
C ALA A 43 -7.23 5.00 17.00
N CYS A 44 -6.00 4.80 16.51
CA CYS A 44 -4.91 4.27 17.33
C CYS A 44 -4.62 5.17 18.54
N ALA A 45 -4.45 6.48 18.32
CA ALA A 45 -4.12 7.43 19.37
C ALA A 45 -5.22 7.50 20.45
N ALA A 46 -6.49 7.52 20.06
CA ALA A 46 -7.62 7.52 20.99
C ALA A 46 -7.66 6.25 21.84
N SER A 47 -7.46 5.08 21.23
CA SER A 47 -7.43 3.79 21.93
C SER A 47 -6.22 3.67 22.86
N GLU A 48 -5.04 4.10 22.41
CA GLU A 48 -3.83 4.13 23.24
C GLU A 48 -3.95 5.09 24.44
N GLN A 49 -4.58 6.24 24.24
CA GLN A 49 -4.85 7.18 25.34
C GLN A 49 -5.75 6.55 26.40
N THR A 50 -6.80 5.82 25.99
CA THR A 50 -7.70 5.12 26.92
C THR A 50 -6.97 4.00 27.65
N LEU A 51 -6.13 3.22 26.97
CA LEU A 51 -5.35 2.14 27.56
C LEU A 51 -4.19 2.64 28.46
N SER A 52 -3.80 3.90 28.30
CA SER A 52 -2.67 4.49 29.06
C SER A 52 -2.96 4.49 30.57
N GLY A 53 -2.05 3.89 31.32
CA GLY A 53 -2.17 3.76 32.77
C GLY A 53 -3.06 2.62 33.25
N MET A 54 -3.76 1.90 32.37
CA MET A 54 -4.59 0.74 32.70
C MET A 54 -3.88 -0.57 32.43
N LEU A 55 -2.86 -0.57 31.57
CA LEU A 55 -2.11 -1.74 31.19
C LEU A 55 -0.87 -1.94 32.05
N SER A 56 -0.52 -3.20 32.27
CA SER A 56 0.79 -3.56 32.81
C SER A 56 1.91 -3.23 31.78
N LYS A 57 3.14 -3.15 32.27
CA LYS A 57 4.29 -2.94 31.39
C LYS A 57 4.37 -4.03 30.31
N GLU A 58 4.15 -5.29 30.66
CA GLU A 58 4.19 -6.42 29.73
C GLU A 58 3.14 -6.28 28.62
N GLN A 59 1.91 -5.88 28.97
CA GLN A 59 0.82 -5.65 27.99
C GLN A 59 1.15 -4.48 27.06
N THR A 60 1.73 -3.41 27.60
CA THR A 60 2.19 -2.26 26.79
C THR A 60 3.29 -2.68 25.82
N ASP A 61 4.26 -3.48 26.28
CA ASP A 61 5.34 -4.01 25.44
C ASP A 61 4.79 -4.93 24.34
N LYS A 62 3.74 -5.74 24.62
CA LYS A 62 3.03 -6.55 23.61
C LYS A 62 2.39 -5.69 22.53
N ILE A 63 1.68 -4.62 22.88
CA ILE A 63 1.08 -3.70 21.90
C ILE A 63 2.17 -3.02 21.05
N ALA A 64 3.24 -2.56 21.68
CA ALA A 64 4.37 -1.98 20.95
C ALA A 64 4.99 -2.98 19.97
N ARG A 65 5.12 -4.25 20.37
CA ARG A 65 5.62 -5.32 19.49
C ARG A 65 4.67 -5.63 18.34
N TYR A 66 3.34 -5.68 18.60
CA TYR A 66 2.33 -5.81 17.56
C TYR A 66 2.51 -4.73 16.48
N ARG A 67 2.63 -3.46 16.88
CA ARG A 67 2.83 -2.32 15.97
C ARG A 67 4.09 -2.46 15.12
N GLN A 68 5.19 -2.95 15.70
CA GLN A 68 6.43 -3.19 14.95
C GLN A 68 6.22 -4.27 13.87
N CYS A 69 5.55 -5.38 14.21
CA CYS A 69 5.25 -6.44 13.25
C CYS A 69 4.30 -5.95 12.15
N ALA A 70 3.25 -5.20 12.50
CA ALA A 70 2.32 -4.63 11.56
C ALA A 70 2.99 -3.62 10.61
N ALA A 71 3.88 -2.76 11.12
CA ALA A 71 4.67 -1.85 10.30
C ALA A 71 5.59 -2.59 9.32
N ALA A 72 6.24 -3.67 9.76
CA ALA A 72 7.05 -4.50 8.88
C ALA A 72 6.22 -5.23 7.80
N GLN A 73 4.99 -5.67 8.14
CA GLN A 73 4.05 -6.19 7.14
C GLN A 73 3.67 -5.12 6.12
N MET A 74 3.35 -3.92 6.57
CA MET A 74 3.01 -2.78 5.72
C MET A 74 4.12 -2.45 4.72
N ASP A 75 5.39 -2.42 5.16
CA ASP A 75 6.55 -2.22 4.29
C ASP A 75 6.68 -3.35 3.25
N CYS A 76 6.50 -4.60 3.66
CA CYS A 76 6.55 -5.75 2.77
C CYS A 76 5.45 -5.67 1.71
N VAL A 77 4.20 -5.44 2.11
CA VAL A 77 3.04 -5.35 1.22
C VAL A 77 3.19 -4.19 0.22
N SER A 78 3.70 -3.04 0.66
CA SER A 78 3.99 -1.90 -0.21
C SER A 78 5.02 -2.24 -1.29
N LYS A 79 6.10 -2.95 -0.95
CA LYS A 79 7.13 -3.38 -1.91
C LYS A 79 6.57 -4.33 -2.96
N TYR A 80 5.80 -5.32 -2.52
CA TYR A 80 5.14 -6.23 -3.45
C TYR A 80 4.12 -5.52 -4.35
N GLY A 81 3.32 -4.62 -3.79
CA GLY A 81 2.40 -3.78 -4.55
C GLY A 81 3.12 -3.00 -5.62
N PHE A 82 4.20 -2.30 -5.26
CA PHE A 82 5.02 -1.54 -6.21
C PHE A 82 5.54 -2.42 -7.35
N THR A 83 6.10 -3.57 -7.03
CA THR A 83 6.62 -4.50 -8.03
C THR A 83 5.52 -5.02 -8.95
N ALA A 84 4.37 -5.39 -8.38
CA ALA A 84 3.21 -5.86 -9.15
C ALA A 84 2.68 -4.77 -10.09
N GLY A 85 2.54 -3.54 -9.60
CA GLY A 85 2.09 -2.41 -10.40
C GLY A 85 3.04 -2.09 -11.56
N LEU A 86 4.35 -2.11 -11.29
CA LEU A 86 5.38 -1.89 -12.31
C LEU A 86 5.34 -2.95 -13.41
N VAL A 87 5.28 -4.22 -13.03
CA VAL A 87 5.21 -5.34 -13.96
C VAL A 87 3.92 -5.32 -14.79
N ASN A 88 2.78 -5.06 -14.13
CA ASN A 88 1.49 -4.99 -14.80
C ASN A 88 1.40 -3.82 -15.80
N ALA A 89 1.97 -2.66 -15.47
CA ALA A 89 2.03 -1.55 -16.42
C ALA A 89 2.80 -1.91 -17.69
N ILE A 90 3.92 -2.60 -17.55
CA ILE A 90 4.73 -3.07 -18.70
C ILE A 90 3.93 -4.04 -19.56
N PHE A 91 3.22 -5.00 -18.95
CA PHE A 91 2.38 -5.94 -19.67
C PHE A 91 1.19 -5.25 -20.35
N CYS A 92 0.49 -4.35 -19.66
CA CYS A 92 -0.58 -3.55 -20.24
C CYS A 92 -0.12 -2.76 -21.47
N TYR A 93 1.07 -2.12 -21.37
CA TYR A 93 1.65 -1.41 -22.51
C TYR A 93 1.92 -2.35 -23.68
N ARG A 94 2.60 -3.47 -23.44
CA ARG A 94 2.89 -4.50 -24.47
C ARG A 94 1.61 -4.99 -25.14
N ASP A 95 0.60 -5.34 -24.35
CA ASP A 95 -0.63 -5.93 -24.86
C ASP A 95 -1.42 -4.91 -25.67
N THR A 96 -1.57 -3.68 -25.17
CA THR A 96 -2.24 -2.61 -25.91
C THR A 96 -1.49 -2.22 -27.18
N ALA A 97 -0.16 -2.15 -27.15
CA ALA A 97 0.66 -1.89 -28.32
C ALA A 97 0.49 -2.99 -29.40
N ASN A 98 0.25 -4.23 -28.98
CA ASN A 98 -0.06 -5.36 -29.86
C ASN A 98 -1.56 -5.51 -30.18
N LYS A 99 -2.40 -4.54 -29.80
CA LYS A 99 -3.87 -4.54 -29.97
C LYS A 99 -4.54 -5.70 -29.26
N ILE A 100 -3.98 -6.19 -28.17
CA ILE A 100 -4.57 -7.15 -27.26
C ILE A 100 -5.40 -6.36 -26.24
N PRO A 101 -6.70 -6.66 -26.07
CA PRO A 101 -7.51 -5.98 -25.07
C PRO A 101 -6.95 -6.16 -23.66
N VAL A 102 -6.78 -5.04 -22.94
CA VAL A 102 -6.44 -5.08 -21.50
C VAL A 102 -7.73 -5.27 -20.71
N ASN A 103 -7.73 -6.25 -19.82
CA ASN A 103 -8.84 -6.48 -18.91
C ASN A 103 -8.72 -5.50 -17.71
N GLU A 104 -9.51 -4.42 -17.76
CA GLU A 104 -9.53 -3.39 -16.72
C GLU A 104 -9.98 -3.95 -15.36
N GLU A 105 -10.95 -4.86 -15.34
CA GLU A 105 -11.44 -5.48 -14.12
C GLU A 105 -10.32 -6.27 -13.42
N THR A 106 -9.56 -7.07 -14.17
CA THR A 106 -8.42 -7.81 -13.63
C THR A 106 -7.33 -6.85 -13.09
N LEU A 107 -7.10 -5.71 -13.76
CA LEU A 107 -6.14 -4.71 -13.30
C LEU A 107 -6.54 -4.11 -11.95
N ILE A 108 -7.83 -3.80 -11.79
CA ILE A 108 -8.40 -3.28 -10.55
C ILE A 108 -8.35 -4.33 -9.43
N GLU A 109 -8.75 -5.57 -9.73
CA GLU A 109 -8.70 -6.68 -8.78
C GLU A 109 -7.28 -6.93 -8.28
N GLN A 110 -6.29 -6.88 -9.16
CA GLN A 110 -4.88 -7.03 -8.79
C GLN A 110 -4.39 -5.90 -7.91
N GLN A 111 -4.85 -4.67 -8.15
CA GLN A 111 -4.52 -3.52 -7.27
C GLN A 111 -5.11 -3.71 -5.87
N ILE A 112 -6.39 -4.08 -5.78
CA ILE A 112 -7.12 -4.17 -4.51
C ILE A 112 -6.65 -5.38 -3.68
N SER A 113 -6.23 -6.46 -4.33
CA SER A 113 -5.90 -7.73 -3.67
C SER A 113 -4.39 -7.98 -3.50
N VAL A 114 -3.56 -6.95 -3.53
CA VAL A 114 -2.09 -7.10 -3.37
C VAL A 114 -1.74 -7.83 -2.08
N ASP A 115 -2.31 -7.42 -0.97
CA ASP A 115 -2.11 -8.02 0.36
C ASP A 115 -2.65 -9.46 0.47
N GLN A 116 -3.54 -9.85 -0.42
CA GLN A 116 -4.15 -11.19 -0.50
C GLN A 116 -3.38 -12.14 -1.44
N SER A 117 -2.36 -11.66 -2.16
CA SER A 117 -1.58 -12.52 -3.06
C SER A 117 -0.83 -13.63 -2.29
N VAL A 118 -0.62 -14.77 -2.96
CA VAL A 118 0.07 -15.91 -2.34
C VAL A 118 1.50 -15.56 -1.96
N GLU A 119 2.18 -14.77 -2.78
CA GLU A 119 3.55 -14.32 -2.58
C GLU A 119 3.66 -13.42 -1.35
N VAL A 120 2.76 -12.44 -1.23
CA VAL A 120 2.72 -11.52 -0.07
C VAL A 120 2.43 -12.30 1.20
N ARG A 121 1.38 -13.14 1.20
CA ARG A 121 1.06 -13.97 2.38
C ARG A 121 2.21 -14.85 2.82
N ALA A 122 2.96 -15.44 1.87
CA ALA A 122 4.14 -16.23 2.20
C ALA A 122 5.26 -15.37 2.82
N ALA A 123 5.50 -14.17 2.27
CA ALA A 123 6.54 -13.27 2.73
C ALA A 123 6.26 -12.69 4.12
N VAL A 124 4.99 -12.37 4.45
CA VAL A 124 4.61 -11.78 5.75
C VAL A 124 4.17 -12.83 6.78
N LYS A 125 4.15 -14.11 6.42
CA LYS A 125 3.58 -15.17 7.28
C LYS A 125 4.09 -15.13 8.72
N ALA A 126 5.40 -15.05 8.92
CA ALA A 126 5.98 -15.05 10.25
C ALA A 126 5.55 -13.82 11.08
N LEU A 127 5.43 -12.66 10.45
CA LEU A 127 4.97 -11.42 11.09
C LEU A 127 3.47 -11.51 11.44
N THR A 128 2.67 -12.09 10.53
CA THR A 128 1.24 -12.31 10.76
C THR A 128 1.01 -13.29 11.90
N ASP A 129 1.73 -14.43 11.91
CA ASP A 129 1.64 -15.42 12.99
C ASP A 129 2.04 -14.81 14.35
N GLU A 130 3.03 -13.92 14.38
CA GLU A 130 3.42 -13.19 15.58
C GLU A 130 2.34 -12.19 16.04
N CYS A 131 1.76 -11.40 15.11
CA CYS A 131 0.64 -10.50 15.41
C CYS A 131 -0.54 -11.25 16.01
N LEU A 132 -0.95 -12.38 15.41
CA LEU A 132 -2.04 -13.22 15.90
C LEU A 132 -1.75 -13.79 17.28
N THR A 133 -0.51 -14.18 17.54
CA THR A 133 -0.10 -14.71 18.86
C THR A 133 -0.19 -13.62 19.93
N ILE A 134 0.27 -12.41 19.64
CA ILE A 134 0.20 -11.27 20.55
C ILE A 134 -1.26 -10.89 20.81
N ASP A 135 -2.08 -10.79 19.79
CA ASP A 135 -3.49 -10.45 19.89
C ASP A 135 -4.27 -11.47 20.74
N ALA A 136 -4.08 -12.78 20.48
CA ALA A 136 -4.69 -13.85 21.26
C ALA A 136 -4.24 -13.82 22.73
N GLY A 137 -3.00 -13.47 23.01
CA GLY A 137 -2.50 -13.28 24.39
C GLY A 137 -3.17 -12.10 25.07
N LEU A 138 -3.27 -10.96 24.42
CA LEU A 138 -3.94 -9.76 24.96
C LEU A 138 -5.44 -10.02 25.19
N GLN A 139 -6.10 -10.75 24.29
CA GLN A 139 -7.51 -11.14 24.46
C GLN A 139 -7.75 -11.98 25.72
N GLN A 140 -6.82 -12.84 26.08
CA GLN A 140 -6.92 -13.67 27.30
C GLN A 140 -6.59 -12.92 28.58
N GLU A 141 -5.74 -11.90 28.51
CA GLU A 141 -5.21 -11.17 29.67
C GLU A 141 -6.04 -9.92 30.03
N LEU A 142 -6.75 -9.35 29.07
CA LEU A 142 -7.47 -8.09 29.26
C LEU A 142 -8.97 -8.30 29.51
N PRO A 143 -9.59 -7.50 30.36
CA PRO A 143 -11.05 -7.36 30.41
C PRO A 143 -11.61 -6.98 29.03
N GLY A 144 -12.85 -7.40 28.72
CA GLY A 144 -13.43 -7.23 27.39
C GLY A 144 -13.50 -5.78 26.93
N ASP A 145 -13.81 -4.85 27.83
CA ASP A 145 -13.86 -3.41 27.57
C ASP A 145 -12.48 -2.84 27.17
N LEU A 146 -11.40 -3.27 27.81
CA LEU A 146 -10.05 -2.87 27.45
C LEU A 146 -9.59 -3.54 26.16
N TYR A 147 -9.98 -4.81 25.93
CA TYR A 147 -9.62 -5.52 24.69
C TYR A 147 -10.31 -4.90 23.46
N GLU A 148 -11.49 -4.30 23.56
CA GLU A 148 -12.12 -3.56 22.46
C GLU A 148 -11.22 -2.42 21.92
N HIS A 149 -10.43 -1.77 22.76
CA HIS A 149 -9.46 -0.77 22.34
C HIS A 149 -8.27 -1.41 21.61
N VAL A 150 -7.85 -2.61 22.01
CA VAL A 150 -6.83 -3.37 21.26
C VAL A 150 -7.34 -3.74 19.88
N VAL A 151 -8.59 -4.21 19.76
CA VAL A 151 -9.24 -4.50 18.47
C VAL A 151 -9.27 -3.25 17.58
N SER A 152 -9.55 -2.08 18.12
CA SER A 152 -9.51 -0.83 17.34
C SER A 152 -8.12 -0.54 16.78
N ILE A 153 -7.06 -0.80 17.56
CA ILE A 153 -5.67 -0.64 17.11
C ILE A 153 -5.34 -1.66 16.02
N THR A 154 -5.71 -2.93 16.20
CA THR A 154 -5.41 -4.00 15.21
C THR A 154 -6.14 -3.74 13.89
N CYS A 155 -7.43 -3.39 13.94
CA CYS A 155 -8.20 -3.03 12.75
C CYS A 155 -7.60 -1.83 12.00
N ALA A 156 -7.14 -0.80 12.73
CA ALA A 156 -6.50 0.35 12.11
C ALA A 156 -5.19 -0.01 11.40
N TRP A 157 -4.41 -0.96 11.94
CA TRP A 157 -3.21 -1.45 11.29
C TRP A 157 -3.52 -2.34 10.08
N ASP A 158 -4.53 -3.21 10.16
CA ASP A 158 -4.96 -4.03 9.02
C ASP A 158 -5.40 -3.15 7.84
N GLU A 159 -6.14 -2.09 8.11
CA GLU A 159 -6.53 -1.10 7.11
C GLU A 159 -5.30 -0.42 6.48
N ARG A 160 -4.30 -0.02 7.27
CA ARG A 160 -3.04 0.55 6.77
C ARG A 160 -2.26 -0.42 5.90
N ILE A 161 -2.16 -1.69 6.31
CA ILE A 161 -1.46 -2.73 5.55
C ILE A 161 -2.14 -2.89 4.19
N HIS A 162 -3.48 -3.02 4.17
CA HIS A 162 -4.25 -3.15 2.94
C HIS A 162 -4.00 -1.98 1.98
N PHE A 163 -4.20 -0.76 2.45
CA PHE A 163 -4.04 0.43 1.61
C PHE A 163 -2.60 0.68 1.18
N SER A 164 -1.61 0.28 1.97
CA SER A 164 -0.21 0.37 1.58
C SER A 164 0.11 -0.46 0.33
N GLY A 165 -0.54 -1.62 0.20
CA GLY A 165 -0.44 -2.46 -1.00
C GLY A 165 -1.04 -1.78 -2.24
N ILE A 166 -2.23 -1.20 -2.10
CA ILE A 166 -2.92 -0.47 -3.17
C ILE A 166 -2.08 0.73 -3.64
N TYR A 167 -1.59 1.54 -2.71
CA TYR A 167 -0.74 2.69 -3.03
C TYR A 167 0.59 2.26 -3.64
N GLY A 168 1.21 1.22 -3.11
CA GLY A 168 2.42 0.64 -3.70
C GLY A 168 2.18 0.26 -5.16
N TYR A 169 1.12 -0.48 -5.45
CA TYR A 169 0.75 -0.88 -6.81
C TYR A 169 0.58 0.32 -7.74
N TYR A 170 -0.19 1.32 -7.32
CA TYR A 170 -0.40 2.54 -8.11
C TYR A 170 0.91 3.27 -8.40
N LEU A 171 1.78 3.42 -7.42
CA LEU A 171 3.08 4.06 -7.61
C LEU A 171 4.00 3.28 -8.54
N GLY A 172 4.02 1.96 -8.43
CA GLY A 172 4.75 1.09 -9.37
C GLY A 172 4.25 1.27 -10.80
N TYR A 173 2.92 1.30 -10.97
CA TYR A 173 2.28 1.54 -12.25
C TYR A 173 2.67 2.91 -12.84
N ARG A 174 2.60 3.99 -12.04
CA ARG A 174 3.01 5.35 -12.44
C ARG A 174 4.49 5.43 -12.79
N THR A 175 5.34 4.76 -12.03
CA THR A 175 6.79 4.69 -12.27
C THR A 175 7.08 4.03 -13.61
N ALA A 176 6.47 2.87 -13.88
CA ALA A 176 6.61 2.20 -15.18
C ALA A 176 6.12 3.08 -16.33
N LEU A 177 4.98 3.76 -16.17
CA LEU A 177 4.47 4.69 -17.17
C LEU A 177 5.45 5.82 -17.46
N SER A 178 6.07 6.40 -16.44
CA SER A 178 7.09 7.44 -16.60
C SER A 178 8.30 6.94 -17.38
N MET A 179 8.76 5.71 -17.09
CA MET A 179 9.86 5.06 -17.81
C MET A 179 9.48 4.77 -19.27
N LEU A 180 8.29 4.22 -19.50
CA LEU A 180 7.79 3.92 -20.85
C LEU A 180 7.65 5.19 -21.69
N ARG A 181 7.19 6.32 -21.12
CA ARG A 181 7.12 7.62 -21.81
C ARG A 181 8.48 8.10 -22.31
N THR A 182 9.54 7.85 -21.56
CA THR A 182 10.90 8.22 -21.93
C THR A 182 11.40 7.39 -23.12
N LEU A 183 11.05 6.10 -23.16
CA LEU A 183 11.49 5.16 -24.20
C LEU A 183 10.56 5.18 -25.42
N PHE A 184 9.26 5.36 -25.20
CA PHE A 184 8.20 5.27 -26.21
C PHE A 184 7.24 6.45 -26.07
N PRO A 185 7.36 7.52 -26.87
CA PRO A 185 6.53 8.72 -26.75
C PRO A 185 5.03 8.47 -26.84
N THR A 186 4.60 7.40 -27.52
CA THR A 186 3.20 6.99 -27.63
C THR A 186 2.65 6.29 -26.39
N ALA A 187 3.49 5.93 -25.43
CA ALA A 187 3.06 5.21 -24.23
C ALA A 187 2.02 5.97 -23.40
N SER A 188 2.11 7.31 -23.36
CA SER A 188 1.11 8.13 -22.65
C SER A 188 -0.30 7.94 -23.21
N VAL A 189 -0.45 8.01 -24.53
CA VAL A 189 -1.75 7.88 -25.21
C VAL A 189 -2.37 6.51 -24.92
N ILE A 190 -1.53 5.48 -24.81
CA ILE A 190 -1.96 4.10 -24.58
C ILE A 190 -2.33 3.87 -23.11
N MET A 191 -1.52 4.38 -22.17
CA MET A 191 -1.59 4.00 -20.77
C MET A 191 -2.34 4.98 -19.87
N GLU A 192 -2.50 6.25 -20.30
CA GLU A 192 -3.21 7.27 -19.50
C GLU A 192 -4.65 6.88 -19.13
N PRO A 193 -5.47 6.33 -20.04
CA PRO A 193 -6.82 5.87 -19.68
C PRO A 193 -6.83 4.86 -18.53
N LEU A 194 -5.91 3.90 -18.55
CA LEU A 194 -5.79 2.88 -17.48
C LEU A 194 -5.33 3.50 -16.16
N THR A 195 -4.46 4.49 -16.21
CA THR A 195 -4.02 5.23 -15.02
C THR A 195 -5.18 5.97 -14.38
N LEU A 196 -6.03 6.62 -15.18
CA LEU A 196 -7.23 7.33 -14.70
C LEU A 196 -8.23 6.37 -14.04
N ILE A 197 -8.40 5.15 -14.57
CA ILE A 197 -9.23 4.11 -13.96
C ILE A 197 -8.70 3.75 -12.57
N LEU A 198 -7.40 3.50 -12.43
CA LEU A 198 -6.78 3.20 -11.15
C LEU A 198 -6.92 4.37 -10.16
N GLU A 199 -6.71 5.61 -10.61
CA GLU A 199 -6.88 6.82 -9.79
C GLU A 199 -8.32 7.01 -9.32
N HIS A 200 -9.29 6.72 -10.18
CA HIS A 200 -10.71 6.79 -9.84
C HIS A 200 -11.06 5.79 -8.72
N HIS A 201 -10.59 4.55 -8.84
CA HIS A 201 -10.80 3.52 -7.82
C HIS A 201 -10.16 3.86 -6.48
N MET A 202 -9.04 4.57 -6.48
CA MET A 202 -8.37 5.04 -5.26
C MET A 202 -9.02 6.29 -4.65
N GLY A 203 -10.01 6.88 -5.31
CA GLY A 203 -10.64 8.12 -4.87
C GLY A 203 -9.74 9.36 -5.00
N LEU A 204 -8.65 9.29 -5.74
CA LEU A 204 -7.68 10.38 -5.91
C LEU A 204 -8.24 11.52 -6.78
N ASN A 205 -9.18 11.24 -7.69
CA ASN A 205 -9.78 12.23 -8.57
C ASN A 205 -10.69 13.24 -7.85
N LYS A 206 -11.21 12.91 -6.67
CA LYS A 206 -12.06 13.84 -5.89
C LYS A 206 -11.31 15.05 -5.36
N THR A 207 -9.99 14.91 -5.14
CA THR A 207 -9.15 16.00 -4.64
C THR A 207 -8.76 17.00 -5.74
N PHE A 208 -8.77 16.60 -7.01
CA PHE A 208 -8.47 17.49 -8.13
C PHE A 208 -9.66 18.41 -8.46
N GLU A 209 -10.88 17.87 -8.53
CA GLU A 209 -12.08 18.68 -8.79
C GLU A 209 -12.37 19.68 -7.66
N GLU A 210 -12.13 19.33 -6.41
CA GLU A 210 -12.27 20.24 -5.27
C GLU A 210 -11.20 21.35 -5.23
N SER A 211 -10.00 21.10 -5.75
CA SER A 211 -8.94 22.10 -5.84
C SER A 211 -9.15 23.09 -6.98
N GLU A 212 -9.67 22.65 -8.12
CA GLU A 212 -10.02 23.52 -9.26
C GLU A 212 -11.29 24.34 -8.98
N GLY A 213 -12.29 23.76 -8.31
CA GLY A 213 -13.52 24.48 -7.92
C GLY A 213 -13.28 25.63 -6.95
N LYS A 214 -12.21 25.59 -6.14
CA LYS A 214 -11.82 26.69 -5.24
C LYS A 214 -10.96 27.76 -5.90
N ALA A 215 -10.34 27.47 -7.03
CA ALA A 215 -9.53 28.43 -7.78
C ALA A 215 -10.36 29.37 -8.67
N HIS A 216 -11.59 28.99 -9.01
CA HIS A 216 -12.50 29.80 -9.85
C HIS A 216 -13.54 30.61 -9.06
N SER A 217 -13.50 30.60 -7.73
CA SER A 217 -14.45 31.35 -6.88
C SER A 217 -13.78 32.45 -6.04
N LYS A 218 -12.72 33.07 -6.58
CA LYS A 218 -12.11 34.28 -6.02
C LYS A 218 -11.97 35.36 -7.08
#